data_dc638767813371609024cfe8ab610418
#
_entry.id   dc638767813371609024cfe8ab610418
#
_cell.length_a   1.000
_cell.length_b   1.000
_cell.length_c   1.000
_cell.angle_alpha   90.00
_cell.angle_beta   90.00
_cell.angle_gamma   90.00
#
_symmetry.space_group_name_H-M   'P 1'
#
loop_
_entity.id
_entity.type
_entity.pdbx_description
1 polymer ?
#
loop_
_entity_poly.entity_id
_entity_poly.type
_entity_poly.pdbx_seq_one_letter_code
_entity_poly.pdbx_strand_id
1 'polypeptide(L)'
;MNLHKTFCIPHGGGGPGVGPIGVARHLKPFMRQRVSAVPQGSASILPISWMYIRMMGRDGLRKATKVALLTSNWLAYQLEQDYQVLYKGKNGRVAHECIIDCRSLPVTAEDIAKRLMDYGFHAPTLSWPVLGTMMVEPTESESLKELQRFVDAMSLIHREIYTIPEVLKNAPHTAQVIGRIDWNRSYSRETAVFPMNNGDNKFWPRVSRIDNVYGDRNLVCACS
;
A
#
# COMPACT_ATOMS: atom_id res chain seq x y z
N MET A 1 -14.13 7.86 13.97
CA MET A 1 -13.59 6.49 13.91
C MET A 1 -13.88 5.92 12.54
N ASN A 2 -12.95 5.23 11.93
CA ASN A 2 -13.14 4.56 10.64
C ASN A 2 -13.20 3.04 10.85
N LEU A 3 -14.36 2.43 10.63
CA LEU A 3 -14.54 1.00 10.84
C LEU A 3 -13.78 0.14 9.81
N HIS A 4 -13.48 0.70 8.64
CA HIS A 4 -12.65 0.05 7.61
C HIS A 4 -11.14 0.02 7.93
N LYS A 5 -10.75 0.55 9.06
CA LYS A 5 -9.37 0.48 9.60
C LYS A 5 -9.29 -0.65 10.62
N THR A 6 -9.40 -0.33 11.90
CA THR A 6 -9.23 -1.29 13.00
C THR A 6 -10.33 -2.34 13.11
N PHE A 7 -11.54 -2.07 12.60
CA PHE A 7 -12.72 -2.90 12.81
C PHE A 7 -13.22 -3.65 11.56
N CYS A 8 -12.33 -3.80 10.57
CA CYS A 8 -12.39 -4.88 9.59
C CYS A 8 -13.53 -4.80 8.56
N ILE A 9 -14.28 -3.69 8.44
CA ILE A 9 -15.23 -3.59 7.35
C ILE A 9 -14.52 -3.40 6.00
N PRO A 10 -15.04 -3.97 4.92
CA PRO A 10 -14.50 -3.72 3.59
C PRO A 10 -14.81 -2.28 3.16
N HIS A 11 -13.81 -1.54 2.64
CA HIS A 11 -14.01 -0.23 2.03
C HIS A 11 -14.11 -0.31 0.51
N GLY A 12 -13.37 -1.22 -0.11
CA GLY A 12 -13.49 -1.59 -1.52
C GLY A 12 -13.28 -0.44 -2.50
N GLY A 13 -12.36 0.48 -2.18
CA GLY A 13 -12.07 1.62 -3.06
C GLY A 13 -13.20 2.66 -3.10
N GLY A 14 -13.98 2.82 -2.02
CA GLY A 14 -15.09 3.78 -1.92
C GLY A 14 -16.46 3.13 -1.80
N GLY A 15 -16.49 1.85 -1.41
CA GLY A 15 -17.73 1.10 -1.13
C GLY A 15 -18.47 1.57 0.12
N PRO A 16 -19.36 0.73 0.67
CA PRO A 16 -20.20 1.09 1.81
C PRO A 16 -19.34 1.52 3.00
N GLY A 17 -19.73 2.57 3.69
CA GLY A 17 -18.96 3.13 4.80
C GLY A 17 -19.82 3.53 5.99
N VAL A 18 -19.26 3.38 7.18
CA VAL A 18 -19.76 3.94 8.43
C VAL A 18 -18.61 4.53 9.20
N GLY A 19 -18.71 5.80 9.53
CA GLY A 19 -17.72 6.53 10.34
C GLY A 19 -18.36 7.06 11.62
N PRO A 20 -18.49 6.26 12.70
CA PRO A 20 -19.03 6.76 13.96
C PRO A 20 -18.28 8.00 14.46
N ILE A 21 -19.02 9.04 14.79
CA ILE A 21 -18.48 10.32 15.26
C ILE A 21 -19.04 10.58 16.67
N GLY A 22 -18.14 10.92 17.61
CA GLY A 22 -18.50 11.49 18.88
C GLY A 22 -18.18 12.96 18.90
N VAL A 23 -19.11 13.81 19.34
CA VAL A 23 -18.88 15.25 19.47
C VAL A 23 -19.09 15.72 20.91
N ALA A 24 -18.34 16.74 21.32
CA ALA A 24 -18.58 17.40 22.59
C ALA A 24 -19.95 18.09 22.59
N ARG A 25 -20.57 18.22 23.78
CA ARG A 25 -21.94 18.73 23.93
C ARG A 25 -22.17 20.08 23.24
N HIS A 26 -21.20 21.00 23.32
CA HIS A 26 -21.29 22.34 22.74
C HIS A 26 -21.26 22.33 21.20
N LEU A 27 -20.77 21.27 20.56
CA LEU A 27 -20.73 21.13 19.10
C LEU A 27 -22.00 20.49 18.51
N LYS A 28 -22.87 19.92 19.35
CA LYS A 28 -24.09 19.26 18.91
C LYS A 28 -25.00 20.14 18.03
N PRO A 29 -25.20 21.46 18.29
CA PRO A 29 -26.01 22.32 17.45
C PRO A 29 -25.47 22.53 16.03
N PHE A 30 -24.15 22.33 15.85
CA PHE A 30 -23.46 22.52 14.58
C PHE A 30 -23.37 21.24 13.73
N MET A 31 -23.86 20.11 14.24
CA MET A 31 -23.91 18.88 13.46
C MET A 31 -24.95 19.03 12.35
N ARG A 32 -24.50 18.95 11.10
CA ARG A 32 -25.37 18.95 9.95
C ARG A 32 -26.21 17.67 9.93
N GLN A 33 -27.51 17.83 9.83
CA GLN A 33 -28.42 16.74 9.60
C GLN A 33 -28.62 16.59 8.09
N ARG A 34 -28.45 15.36 7.56
CA ARG A 34 -28.79 14.97 6.18
C ARG A 34 -27.96 15.63 5.08
N VAL A 35 -26.70 15.20 4.96
CA VAL A 35 -25.85 15.60 3.84
C VAL A 35 -25.82 14.54 2.73
N SER A 36 -26.37 13.35 2.95
CA SER A 36 -26.38 12.23 2.00
C SER A 36 -27.71 11.47 2.03
N ALA A 37 -27.91 10.62 1.00
CA ALA A 37 -29.06 9.72 0.92
C ALA A 37 -29.12 8.70 2.09
N VAL A 38 -27.96 8.41 2.72
CA VAL A 38 -27.84 7.51 3.87
C VAL A 38 -27.13 8.24 5.01
N PRO A 39 -27.84 9.08 5.78
CA PRO A 39 -27.21 9.98 6.75
C PRO A 39 -26.53 9.26 7.93
N GLN A 40 -26.89 8.02 8.24
CA GLN A 40 -26.26 7.20 9.27
C GLN A 40 -25.20 6.24 8.70
N GLY A 41 -24.92 6.32 7.40
CA GLY A 41 -24.03 5.39 6.72
C GLY A 41 -24.67 4.04 6.42
N SER A 42 -23.88 3.09 5.92
CA SER A 42 -24.35 1.76 5.51
C SER A 42 -24.47 0.83 6.72
N ALA A 43 -25.61 0.82 7.38
CA ALA A 43 -25.83 0.04 8.60
C ALA A 43 -25.63 -1.47 8.41
N SER A 44 -25.82 -2.00 7.21
CA SER A 44 -25.65 -3.42 6.87
C SER A 44 -24.24 -3.97 7.11
N ILE A 45 -23.23 -3.10 7.19
CA ILE A 45 -21.84 -3.52 7.45
C ILE A 45 -21.49 -3.56 8.94
N LEU A 46 -22.31 -3.02 9.83
CA LEU A 46 -22.07 -3.03 11.28
C LEU A 46 -21.91 -4.45 11.88
N PRO A 47 -22.68 -5.47 11.43
CA PRO A 47 -22.48 -6.85 11.90
C PRO A 47 -21.05 -7.37 11.70
N ILE A 48 -20.33 -6.93 10.67
CA ILE A 48 -18.95 -7.33 10.41
C ILE A 48 -18.06 -6.88 11.57
N SER A 49 -18.10 -5.61 11.94
CA SER A 49 -17.33 -5.08 13.08
C SER A 49 -17.76 -5.73 14.40
N TRP A 50 -19.05 -5.96 14.59
CA TRP A 50 -19.57 -6.61 15.78
C TRP A 50 -19.03 -8.04 15.90
N MET A 51 -19.08 -8.84 14.83
CA MET A 51 -18.55 -10.20 14.80
C MET A 51 -17.04 -10.19 15.05
N TYR A 52 -16.29 -9.32 14.39
CA TYR A 52 -14.86 -9.20 14.58
C TYR A 52 -14.51 -8.92 16.05
N ILE A 53 -15.17 -7.96 16.69
CA ILE A 53 -14.97 -7.63 18.10
C ILE A 53 -15.32 -8.84 19.00
N ARG A 54 -16.42 -9.54 18.70
CA ARG A 54 -16.84 -10.73 19.47
C ARG A 54 -15.87 -11.88 19.33
N MET A 55 -15.35 -12.12 18.14
CA MET A 55 -14.37 -13.20 17.87
C MET A 55 -13.01 -12.90 18.50
N MET A 56 -12.54 -11.68 18.40
CA MET A 56 -11.22 -11.27 18.91
C MET A 56 -11.23 -11.10 20.45
N GLY A 57 -12.31 -10.60 20.97
CA GLY A 57 -12.38 -10.19 22.37
C GLY A 57 -11.41 -9.08 22.73
N ARG A 58 -11.39 -8.69 23.99
CA ARG A 58 -10.51 -7.61 24.49
C ARG A 58 -9.02 -7.91 24.25
N ASP A 59 -8.61 -9.12 24.55
CA ASP A 59 -7.18 -9.48 24.51
C ASP A 59 -6.71 -9.70 23.07
N GLY A 60 -7.56 -10.27 22.20
CA GLY A 60 -7.29 -10.40 20.78
C GLY A 60 -7.11 -9.06 20.08
N LEU A 61 -8.01 -8.09 20.30
CA LEU A 61 -7.88 -6.73 19.74
C LEU A 61 -6.61 -6.02 20.24
N ARG A 62 -6.28 -6.18 21.52
CA ARG A 62 -5.04 -5.63 22.07
C ARG A 62 -3.80 -6.29 21.46
N LYS A 63 -3.83 -7.62 21.27
CA LYS A 63 -2.75 -8.37 20.66
C LYS A 63 -2.56 -7.96 19.19
N ALA A 64 -3.63 -7.84 18.42
CA ALA A 64 -3.59 -7.37 17.03
C ALA A 64 -2.88 -6.03 16.91
N THR A 65 -3.27 -5.03 17.71
CA THR A 65 -2.61 -3.72 17.74
C THR A 65 -1.12 -3.81 18.10
N LYS A 66 -0.77 -4.61 19.10
CA LYS A 66 0.64 -4.83 19.50
C LYS A 66 1.47 -5.44 18.37
N VAL A 67 0.90 -6.43 17.66
CA VAL A 67 1.57 -7.07 16.52
C VAL A 67 1.73 -6.07 15.37
N ALA A 68 0.72 -5.29 15.03
CA ALA A 68 0.81 -4.26 14.00
C ALA A 68 1.93 -3.24 14.30
N LEU A 69 2.06 -2.80 15.55
CA LEU A 69 3.16 -1.93 15.98
C LEU A 69 4.53 -2.62 15.88
N LEU A 70 4.60 -3.89 16.27
CA LEU A 70 5.84 -4.67 16.21
C LEU A 70 6.31 -4.86 14.78
N THR A 71 5.41 -5.30 13.88
CA THR A 71 5.73 -5.58 12.48
C THR A 71 6.17 -4.32 11.74
N SER A 72 5.48 -3.20 11.95
CA SER A 72 5.87 -1.92 11.34
C SER A 72 7.24 -1.43 11.82
N ASN A 73 7.53 -1.55 13.13
CA ASN A 73 8.83 -1.18 13.66
C ASN A 73 9.95 -2.12 13.21
N TRP A 74 9.67 -3.42 13.05
CA TRP A 74 10.61 -4.37 12.51
C TRP A 74 10.94 -4.03 11.05
N LEU A 75 9.92 -3.76 10.21
CA LEU A 75 10.13 -3.32 8.83
C LEU A 75 10.93 -2.03 8.75
N ALA A 76 10.57 -1.02 9.53
CA ALA A 76 11.30 0.24 9.57
C ALA A 76 12.78 0.02 9.88
N TYR A 77 13.08 -0.80 10.87
CA TYR A 77 14.47 -1.14 11.25
C TYR A 77 15.23 -1.85 10.12
N GLN A 78 14.61 -2.80 9.43
CA GLN A 78 15.24 -3.51 8.32
C GLN A 78 15.48 -2.60 7.11
N LEU A 79 14.47 -1.78 6.76
CA LEU A 79 14.53 -0.90 5.60
C LEU A 79 15.44 0.31 5.78
N GLU A 80 15.75 0.72 7.01
CA GLU A 80 16.67 1.83 7.30
C GLU A 80 18.10 1.58 6.84
N GLN A 81 18.47 0.35 6.50
CA GLN A 81 19.77 0.04 5.92
C GLN A 81 19.93 0.61 4.50
N ASP A 82 18.82 0.67 3.75
CA ASP A 82 18.80 1.05 2.34
C ASP A 82 18.03 2.36 2.10
N TYR A 83 17.04 2.69 2.96
CA TYR A 83 16.11 3.79 2.78
C TYR A 83 16.00 4.66 4.03
N GLN A 84 15.71 5.93 3.84
CA GLN A 84 15.41 6.82 4.96
C GLN A 84 13.96 6.61 5.43
N VAL A 85 13.77 6.36 6.73
CA VAL A 85 12.44 6.31 7.37
C VAL A 85 12.14 7.65 8.04
N LEU A 86 11.01 8.27 7.66
CA LEU A 86 10.56 9.55 8.20
C LEU A 86 9.62 9.39 9.40
N TYR A 87 9.44 10.48 10.13
CA TYR A 87 8.43 10.63 11.19
C TYR A 87 8.52 9.60 12.31
N LYS A 88 9.72 9.37 12.78
CA LYS A 88 9.93 8.57 13.99
C LYS A 88 9.67 9.41 15.27
N GLY A 89 9.08 8.76 16.26
CA GLY A 89 8.89 9.37 17.58
C GLY A 89 10.20 9.53 18.36
N LYS A 90 10.10 10.06 19.60
CA LYS A 90 11.27 10.35 20.46
C LYS A 90 12.20 9.16 20.69
N ASN A 91 11.69 7.94 20.66
CA ASN A 91 12.47 6.70 20.86
C ASN A 91 12.90 6.05 19.54
N GLY A 92 12.89 6.77 18.43
CA GLY A 92 13.21 6.22 17.10
C GLY A 92 12.21 5.20 16.57
N ARG A 93 10.99 5.17 17.11
CA ARG A 93 9.93 4.22 16.75
C ARG A 93 8.88 4.84 15.86
N VAL A 94 8.32 4.03 14.96
CA VAL A 94 7.13 4.35 14.16
C VAL A 94 5.86 3.81 14.83
N ALA A 95 4.69 4.20 14.33
CA ALA A 95 3.41 3.66 14.77
C ALA A 95 3.12 2.30 14.08
N HIS A 96 1.94 2.11 13.54
CA HIS A 96 1.54 0.89 12.80
C HIS A 96 1.92 0.92 11.32
N GLU A 97 2.50 2.02 10.86
CA GLU A 97 2.97 2.26 9.51
C GLU A 97 4.33 2.97 9.54
N CYS A 98 5.12 2.85 8.47
CA CYS A 98 6.36 3.59 8.31
C CYS A 98 6.37 4.32 6.96
N ILE A 99 7.00 5.50 6.95
CA ILE A 99 7.10 6.34 5.76
C ILE A 99 8.52 6.27 5.22
N ILE A 100 8.65 5.75 4.02
CA ILE A 100 9.92 5.62 3.30
C ILE A 100 10.12 6.84 2.40
N ASP A 101 11.21 7.54 2.58
CA ASP A 101 11.58 8.69 1.75
C ASP A 101 12.30 8.26 0.47
N CYS A 102 11.72 8.55 -0.67
CA CYS A 102 12.30 8.24 -1.98
C CYS A 102 12.84 9.49 -2.70
N ARG A 103 12.75 10.67 -2.10
CA ARG A 103 13.06 11.95 -2.77
C ARG A 103 14.54 12.14 -3.11
N SER A 104 15.44 11.49 -2.39
CA SER A 104 16.88 11.52 -2.63
C SER A 104 17.36 10.48 -3.63
N LEU A 105 16.48 9.56 -4.05
CA LEU A 105 16.82 8.50 -4.99
C LEU A 105 16.76 8.98 -6.44
N PRO A 106 17.57 8.40 -7.36
CA PRO A 106 17.55 8.78 -8.79
C PRO A 106 16.34 8.22 -9.57
N VAL A 107 15.39 7.64 -8.89
CA VAL A 107 14.12 7.13 -9.40
C VAL A 107 12.96 7.64 -8.54
N THR A 108 11.75 7.59 -9.06
CA THR A 108 10.57 8.06 -8.31
C THR A 108 10.02 6.97 -7.38
N ALA A 109 9.24 7.38 -6.38
CA ALA A 109 8.49 6.45 -5.54
C ALA A 109 7.53 5.58 -6.40
N GLU A 110 6.99 6.13 -7.50
CA GLU A 110 6.18 5.37 -8.44
C GLU A 110 6.98 4.28 -9.16
N ASP A 111 8.22 4.56 -9.57
CA ASP A 111 9.09 3.56 -10.21
C ASP A 111 9.34 2.37 -9.29
N ILE A 112 9.62 2.64 -8.01
CA ILE A 112 9.81 1.60 -6.98
C ILE A 112 8.51 0.81 -6.79
N ALA A 113 7.37 1.50 -6.66
CA ALA A 113 6.06 0.87 -6.49
C ALA A 113 5.68 -0.03 -7.68
N LYS A 114 5.93 0.44 -8.89
CA LYS A 114 5.71 -0.36 -10.12
C LYS A 114 6.65 -1.56 -10.19
N ARG A 115 7.90 -1.41 -9.75
CA ARG A 115 8.85 -2.53 -9.70
C ARG A 115 8.45 -3.56 -8.64
N LEU A 116 7.92 -3.16 -7.49
CA LEU A 116 7.36 -4.06 -6.48
C LEU A 116 6.25 -4.98 -7.05
N MET A 117 5.48 -4.52 -8.05
CA MET A 117 4.49 -5.37 -8.71
C MET A 117 5.16 -6.54 -9.46
N ASP A 118 6.34 -6.33 -10.05
CA ASP A 118 7.11 -7.42 -10.69
C ASP A 118 7.63 -8.43 -9.65
N TYR A 119 7.89 -7.98 -8.42
CA TYR A 119 8.22 -8.82 -7.27
C TYR A 119 6.99 -9.50 -6.65
N GLY A 120 5.79 -9.25 -7.18
CA GLY A 120 4.54 -9.86 -6.71
C GLY A 120 3.97 -9.23 -5.46
N PHE A 121 4.21 -7.92 -5.24
CA PHE A 121 3.59 -7.15 -4.18
C PHE A 121 2.55 -6.17 -4.71
N HIS A 122 1.50 -5.98 -3.94
CA HIS A 122 0.67 -4.80 -4.09
C HIS A 122 1.45 -3.57 -3.60
N ALA A 123 1.53 -2.56 -4.46
CA ALA A 123 2.34 -1.38 -4.13
C ALA A 123 1.79 -0.64 -2.90
N PRO A 124 2.68 -0.12 -2.03
CA PRO A 124 2.28 0.75 -0.93
C PRO A 124 1.60 2.04 -1.40
N THR A 125 0.91 2.73 -0.50
CA THR A 125 0.36 4.06 -0.77
C THR A 125 1.48 5.05 -1.07
N LEU A 126 1.35 5.78 -2.19
CA LEU A 126 2.35 6.73 -2.65
C LEU A 126 2.01 8.16 -2.23
N SER A 127 3.05 8.96 -2.01
CA SER A 127 2.94 10.40 -1.82
C SER A 127 2.01 10.80 -0.67
N TRP A 128 2.00 10.01 0.37
CA TRP A 128 1.27 10.28 1.60
C TRP A 128 2.15 9.99 2.83
N PRO A 129 2.24 10.91 3.80
CA PRO A 129 1.64 12.27 3.83
C PRO A 129 2.38 13.31 3.00
N VAL A 130 3.51 12.98 2.39
CA VAL A 130 4.38 13.87 1.63
C VAL A 130 4.65 13.32 0.24
N LEU A 131 4.70 14.18 -0.77
CA LEU A 131 5.07 13.81 -2.14
C LEU A 131 6.45 13.12 -2.18
N GLY A 132 6.57 12.08 -3.01
CA GLY A 132 7.82 11.33 -3.19
C GLY A 132 8.15 10.37 -2.05
N THR A 133 7.15 9.98 -1.25
CA THR A 133 7.28 8.97 -0.20
C THR A 133 6.40 7.76 -0.48
N MET A 134 6.69 6.66 0.22
CA MET A 134 5.83 5.47 0.28
C MET A 134 5.44 5.20 1.73
N MET A 135 4.16 4.92 1.96
CA MET A 135 3.64 4.52 3.27
C MET A 135 3.43 3.00 3.29
N VAL A 136 4.19 2.32 4.13
CA VAL A 136 4.13 0.87 4.29
C VAL A 136 3.41 0.52 5.58
N GLU A 137 2.30 -0.19 5.45
CA GLU A 137 1.48 -0.66 6.57
C GLU A 137 1.37 -2.19 6.52
N PRO A 138 2.18 -2.93 7.30
CA PRO A 138 2.19 -4.41 7.26
C PRO A 138 0.97 -5.04 7.95
N THR A 139 0.27 -4.29 8.79
CA THR A 139 -0.81 -4.76 9.67
C THR A 139 -0.37 -5.86 10.65
N GLU A 140 -1.33 -6.53 11.29
CA GLU A 140 -1.10 -7.72 12.13
C GLU A 140 -1.23 -9.03 11.36
N SER A 141 -1.64 -8.97 10.09
CA SER A 141 -2.03 -10.14 9.30
C SER A 141 -0.88 -10.80 8.57
N GLU A 142 0.18 -10.05 8.29
CA GLU A 142 1.30 -10.56 7.52
C GLU A 142 2.19 -11.50 8.33
N SER A 143 2.61 -12.59 7.71
CA SER A 143 3.57 -13.51 8.31
C SER A 143 4.99 -12.92 8.29
N LEU A 144 5.84 -13.36 9.24
CA LEU A 144 7.24 -12.95 9.24
C LEU A 144 7.96 -13.31 7.92
N LYS A 145 7.59 -14.45 7.31
CA LYS A 145 8.12 -14.88 6.01
C LYS A 145 7.77 -13.87 4.91
N GLU A 146 6.54 -13.36 4.89
CA GLU A 146 6.11 -12.38 3.90
C GLU A 146 6.75 -11.01 4.15
N LEU A 147 6.88 -10.61 5.40
CA LEU A 147 7.60 -9.40 5.76
C LEU A 147 9.07 -9.46 5.33
N GLN A 148 9.74 -10.60 5.54
CA GLN A 148 11.12 -10.80 5.08
C GLN A 148 11.21 -10.75 3.55
N ARG A 149 10.27 -11.40 2.85
CA ARG A 149 10.19 -11.35 1.38
C ARG A 149 10.06 -9.91 0.87
N PHE A 150 9.29 -9.07 1.57
CA PHE A 150 9.15 -7.65 1.25
C PHE A 150 10.47 -6.89 1.47
N VAL A 151 11.16 -7.11 2.59
CA VAL A 151 12.47 -6.51 2.87
C VAL A 151 13.47 -6.90 1.79
N ASP A 152 13.56 -8.20 1.46
CA ASP A 152 14.47 -8.70 0.43
C ASP A 152 14.18 -8.05 -0.93
N ALA A 153 12.91 -7.92 -1.30
CA ALA A 153 12.51 -7.24 -2.53
C ALA A 153 12.92 -5.76 -2.53
N MET A 154 12.69 -5.04 -1.45
CA MET A 154 13.08 -3.63 -1.32
C MET A 154 14.60 -3.45 -1.40
N SER A 155 15.38 -4.31 -0.75
CA SER A 155 16.85 -4.28 -0.83
C SER A 155 17.38 -4.60 -2.23
N LEU A 156 16.73 -5.54 -2.94
CA LEU A 156 17.07 -5.81 -4.34
C LEU A 156 16.72 -4.63 -5.25
N ILE A 157 15.56 -4.03 -5.07
CA ILE A 157 15.15 -2.83 -5.81
C ILE A 157 16.13 -1.68 -5.53
N HIS A 158 16.58 -1.50 -4.30
CA HIS A 158 17.59 -0.49 -3.97
C HIS A 158 18.88 -0.70 -4.78
N ARG A 159 19.35 -1.94 -4.94
CA ARG A 159 20.50 -2.22 -5.81
C ARG A 159 20.20 -1.94 -7.28
N GLU A 160 19.02 -2.35 -7.77
CA GLU A 160 18.58 -2.09 -9.15
C GLU A 160 18.55 -0.60 -9.47
N ILE A 161 18.20 0.27 -8.50
CA ILE A 161 18.20 1.74 -8.67
C ILE A 161 19.55 2.25 -9.17
N TYR A 162 20.65 1.67 -8.72
CA TYR A 162 22.00 2.12 -9.06
C TYR A 162 22.67 1.27 -10.15
N THR A 163 22.18 0.06 -10.40
CA THR A 163 22.80 -0.84 -11.38
C THR A 163 22.02 -0.92 -12.69
N ILE A 164 20.69 -0.90 -12.64
CA ILE A 164 19.82 -1.08 -13.80
C ILE A 164 18.54 -0.20 -13.63
N PRO A 165 18.64 1.12 -13.48
CA PRO A 165 17.49 1.98 -13.22
C PRO A 165 16.37 1.87 -14.28
N GLU A 166 16.72 1.51 -15.50
CA GLU A 166 15.77 1.33 -16.59
C GLU A 166 14.76 0.21 -16.34
N VAL A 167 15.09 -0.81 -15.53
CA VAL A 167 14.12 -1.85 -15.19
C VAL A 167 12.99 -1.31 -14.33
N LEU A 168 13.28 -0.37 -13.41
CA LEU A 168 12.27 0.29 -12.59
C LEU A 168 11.39 1.24 -13.42
N LYS A 169 12.01 2.07 -14.26
CA LYS A 169 11.30 3.03 -15.11
C LYS A 169 10.34 2.37 -16.11
N ASN A 170 10.62 1.13 -16.48
CA ASN A 170 9.78 0.35 -17.39
C ASN A 170 8.84 -0.63 -16.70
N ALA A 171 8.95 -0.80 -15.39
CA ALA A 171 8.03 -1.63 -14.60
C ALA A 171 6.61 -1.02 -14.57
N PRO A 172 5.56 -1.82 -14.38
CA PRO A 172 5.59 -3.28 -14.26
C PRO A 172 5.65 -3.98 -15.61
N HIS A 173 6.22 -5.19 -15.63
CA HIS A 173 6.36 -5.99 -16.84
C HIS A 173 5.21 -7.00 -16.97
N THR A 174 4.24 -6.67 -17.80
CA THR A 174 3.10 -7.57 -18.10
C THR A 174 3.52 -8.71 -19.04
N ALA A 175 2.75 -9.81 -19.04
CA ALA A 175 2.97 -10.91 -19.95
C ALA A 175 2.96 -10.45 -21.43
N GLN A 176 2.10 -9.49 -21.77
CA GLN A 176 2.03 -8.91 -23.13
C GLN A 176 3.33 -8.17 -23.51
N VAL A 177 3.92 -7.42 -22.57
CA VAL A 177 5.18 -6.71 -22.82
C VAL A 177 6.33 -7.69 -23.02
N ILE A 178 6.37 -8.74 -22.20
CA ILE A 178 7.42 -9.76 -22.26
C ILE A 178 7.32 -10.61 -23.53
N GLY A 179 6.11 -10.91 -24.01
CA GLY A 179 5.86 -11.71 -25.20
C GLY A 179 6.12 -11.00 -26.53
N ARG A 180 6.48 -9.73 -26.53
CA ARG A 180 6.80 -9.00 -27.77
C ARG A 180 8.05 -9.56 -28.44
N ILE A 181 8.06 -9.61 -29.77
CA ILE A 181 9.21 -10.06 -30.56
C ILE A 181 10.37 -9.05 -30.43
N ASP A 182 10.05 -7.77 -30.44
CA ASP A 182 10.97 -6.63 -30.39
C ASP A 182 11.34 -6.25 -28.94
N TRP A 183 12.25 -6.99 -28.35
CA TRP A 183 12.81 -6.65 -27.05
C TRP A 183 14.03 -5.75 -27.23
N ASN A 184 13.83 -4.45 -27.10
CA ASN A 184 14.88 -3.41 -27.29
C ASN A 184 15.33 -2.77 -25.98
N ARG A 185 15.35 -3.52 -24.87
CA ARG A 185 15.75 -3.01 -23.56
C ARG A 185 17.18 -3.39 -23.22
N SER A 186 17.82 -2.60 -22.36
CA SER A 186 19.20 -2.83 -21.88
C SER A 186 19.36 -3.99 -20.91
N TYR A 187 18.25 -4.62 -20.49
CA TYR A 187 18.21 -5.74 -19.56
C TYR A 187 17.45 -6.94 -20.15
N SER A 188 17.67 -8.13 -19.60
CA SER A 188 17.02 -9.35 -20.11
C SER A 188 15.55 -9.45 -19.70
N ARG A 189 14.77 -10.25 -20.44
CA ARG A 189 13.39 -10.61 -20.03
C ARG A 189 13.36 -11.31 -18.68
N GLU A 190 14.35 -12.14 -18.38
CA GLU A 190 14.48 -12.83 -17.11
C GLU A 190 14.64 -11.85 -15.95
N THR A 191 15.53 -10.86 -16.08
CA THR A 191 15.68 -9.78 -15.10
C THR A 191 14.38 -9.01 -14.89
N ALA A 192 13.62 -8.79 -15.96
CA ALA A 192 12.33 -8.11 -15.87
C ALA A 192 11.31 -8.91 -15.05
N VAL A 193 11.23 -10.22 -15.26
CA VAL A 193 10.12 -11.08 -14.81
C VAL A 193 10.42 -11.80 -13.50
N PHE A 194 11.65 -12.29 -13.32
CA PHE A 194 12.03 -13.15 -12.20
C PHE A 194 13.11 -12.54 -11.31
N PRO A 195 12.86 -11.34 -10.75
CA PRO A 195 13.89 -10.62 -9.99
C PRO A 195 14.36 -11.37 -8.73
N MET A 196 13.59 -12.34 -8.25
CA MET A 196 13.94 -13.19 -7.08
C MET A 196 14.11 -14.67 -7.46
N ASN A 197 14.28 -15.01 -8.73
CA ASN A 197 14.33 -16.40 -9.23
C ASN A 197 13.10 -17.25 -8.83
N ASN A 198 11.96 -16.64 -8.62
CA ASN A 198 10.73 -17.27 -8.13
C ASN A 198 9.84 -17.75 -9.30
N GLY A 199 10.36 -18.63 -10.16
CA GLY A 199 9.65 -19.08 -11.37
C GLY A 199 8.27 -19.70 -11.09
N ASP A 200 8.14 -20.46 -10.02
CA ASP A 200 6.96 -21.30 -9.76
C ASP A 200 5.71 -20.54 -9.28
N ASN A 201 5.86 -19.31 -8.76
CA ASN A 201 4.77 -18.51 -8.20
C ASN A 201 4.76 -17.07 -8.73
N LYS A 202 5.02 -16.89 -10.01
CA LYS A 202 5.03 -15.56 -10.61
C LYS A 202 3.64 -14.94 -10.65
N PHE A 203 3.48 -13.83 -9.96
CA PHE A 203 2.34 -12.93 -10.17
C PHE A 203 2.60 -12.05 -11.40
N TRP A 204 1.69 -12.09 -12.37
CA TRP A 204 1.76 -11.27 -13.57
C TRP A 204 0.96 -9.98 -13.40
N PRO A 205 1.60 -8.80 -13.42
CA PRO A 205 0.88 -7.54 -13.46
C PRO A 205 -0.07 -7.51 -14.66
N ARG A 206 -1.31 -7.09 -14.42
CA ARG A 206 -2.36 -7.06 -15.47
C ARG A 206 -2.25 -5.84 -16.36
N VAL A 207 -1.76 -4.73 -15.83
CA VAL A 207 -1.75 -3.42 -16.47
C VAL A 207 -0.35 -2.83 -16.39
N SER A 208 0.14 -2.31 -17.50
CA SER A 208 1.36 -1.49 -17.58
C SER A 208 1.10 -0.10 -16.99
N ARG A 209 2.08 0.80 -17.12
CA ARG A 209 1.89 2.20 -16.75
C ARG A 209 0.76 2.85 -17.55
N ILE A 210 -0.01 3.67 -16.85
CA ILE A 210 -1.10 4.46 -17.41
C ILE A 210 -0.65 5.93 -17.37
N ASP A 211 -0.90 6.67 -18.44
CA ASP A 211 -0.79 8.11 -18.43
C ASP A 211 -2.01 8.72 -17.71
N ASN A 212 -1.87 8.86 -16.39
CA ASN A 212 -2.95 9.39 -15.55
C ASN A 212 -3.30 10.83 -15.93
N VAL A 213 -2.32 11.65 -16.33
CA VAL A 213 -2.54 13.05 -16.69
C VAL A 213 -3.37 13.15 -17.97
N TYR A 214 -3.05 12.30 -18.95
CA TYR A 214 -3.86 12.21 -20.16
C TYR A 214 -5.27 11.68 -19.84
N GLY A 215 -5.38 10.62 -19.07
CA GLY A 215 -6.66 10.02 -18.68
C GLY A 215 -7.58 11.00 -17.98
N ASP A 216 -7.06 11.76 -17.02
CA ASP A 216 -7.83 12.75 -16.25
C ASP A 216 -8.33 13.92 -17.12
N ARG A 217 -7.58 14.27 -18.17
CA ARG A 217 -7.94 15.34 -19.11
C ARG A 217 -8.82 14.90 -20.28
N ASN A 218 -8.88 13.60 -20.53
CA ASN A 218 -9.57 13.00 -21.67
C ASN A 218 -10.55 11.94 -21.20
N LEU A 219 -11.49 12.34 -20.36
CA LEU A 219 -12.51 11.43 -19.84
C LEU A 219 -13.41 10.95 -20.99
N VAL A 220 -13.57 9.64 -21.12
CA VAL A 220 -14.54 9.01 -22.02
C VAL A 220 -15.73 8.60 -21.19
N CYS A 221 -16.87 9.25 -21.41
CA CYS A 221 -18.12 8.85 -20.79
C CYS A 221 -18.65 7.61 -21.51
N ALA A 222 -18.70 6.48 -20.79
CA ALA A 222 -19.27 5.24 -21.29
C ALA A 222 -20.80 5.14 -21.02
N CYS A 223 -21.39 6.16 -20.42
CA CYS A 223 -22.83 6.23 -20.18
C CYS A 223 -23.49 6.82 -21.43
N SER A 224 -24.13 5.97 -22.22
CA SER A 224 -25.11 6.37 -23.23
C SER A 224 -26.47 6.49 -22.61
#